data_5b30a8688e92f297063024bd34c4e7fd
#
_entry.id   5b30a8688e92f297063024bd34c4e7fd
#
_cell.length_a   1.000
_cell.length_b   1.000
_cell.length_c   1.000
_cell.angle_alpha   90.00
_cell.angle_beta   90.00
_cell.angle_gamma   90.00
#
_symmetry.space_group_name_H-M   'P 1'
#
loop_
_entity.id
_entity.type
_entity.pdbx_description
1 polymer ?
#
loop_
_entity_poly.entity_id
_entity_poly.type
_entity_poly.pdbx_seq_one_letter_code
_entity_poly.pdbx_strand_id
1 'polypeptide(L)'
;MSTQTQVSNTPISDTKIGQLQPQNADLAKLIRASYSSADLESVRSALVTLRTLDLKRYKSGGHSAVTVLNADTLENSIDGLLIFMWDRDNIMQCLAELMLAENDSLNAGLNVPKNNWKRGLAASITHHRKGEGRFLDVIQGRASGFPKDYFRRPHIRYNPISLCEVGDPWGHGQNDSLSFINFLLFHGLKT
;
A
#
# COMPACT_ATOMS: atom_id res chain seq x y z
N MET A 1 15.67 -30.28 -24.17
CA MET A 1 14.49 -29.91 -24.98
C MET A 1 13.64 -28.98 -24.11
N SER A 2 13.67 -27.69 -24.42
CA SER A 2 12.94 -26.67 -23.67
C SER A 2 11.59 -26.47 -24.35
N THR A 3 10.52 -26.85 -23.68
CA THR A 3 9.14 -26.63 -24.15
C THR A 3 8.78 -25.18 -23.88
N GLN A 4 8.82 -24.33 -24.89
CA GLN A 4 8.22 -23.01 -24.85
C GLN A 4 6.69 -23.17 -24.84
N THR A 5 6.06 -22.82 -23.72
CA THR A 5 4.62 -22.68 -23.64
C THR A 5 4.22 -21.44 -24.44
N GLN A 6 3.63 -21.63 -25.61
CA GLN A 6 3.00 -20.53 -26.36
C GLN A 6 1.80 -20.05 -25.57
N VAL A 7 1.88 -18.81 -25.05
CA VAL A 7 0.72 -18.10 -24.52
C VAL A 7 -0.15 -17.72 -25.70
N SER A 8 -1.34 -18.30 -25.79
CA SER A 8 -2.35 -17.98 -26.77
C SER A 8 -2.80 -16.53 -26.64
N ASN A 9 -2.42 -15.69 -27.57
CA ASN A 9 -2.91 -14.31 -27.72
C ASN A 9 -4.34 -14.32 -28.33
N THR A 10 -5.31 -14.82 -27.58
CA THR A 10 -6.70 -14.62 -27.96
C THR A 10 -7.09 -13.20 -27.53
N PRO A 11 -7.44 -12.28 -28.44
CA PRO A 11 -7.91 -10.96 -28.06
C PRO A 11 -9.18 -11.13 -27.24
N ILE A 12 -9.18 -10.63 -26.01
CA ILE A 12 -10.39 -10.50 -25.21
C ILE A 12 -11.29 -9.57 -26.02
N SER A 13 -12.48 -10.07 -26.41
CA SER A 13 -13.39 -9.31 -27.24
C SER A 13 -13.66 -7.93 -26.60
N ASP A 14 -13.57 -6.87 -27.39
CA ASP A 14 -13.77 -5.47 -26.99
C ASP A 14 -15.09 -5.21 -26.24
N THR A 15 -16.02 -6.12 -26.29
CA THR A 15 -17.32 -6.07 -25.64
C THR A 15 -17.28 -6.07 -24.10
N LYS A 16 -16.24 -6.61 -23.46
CA LYS A 16 -16.16 -6.61 -21.99
C LYS A 16 -15.44 -5.36 -21.44
N ILE A 17 -14.54 -4.77 -22.20
CA ILE A 17 -13.87 -3.52 -21.83
C ILE A 17 -14.81 -2.33 -21.99
N GLY A 18 -15.75 -2.40 -22.94
CA GLY A 18 -16.76 -1.35 -23.20
C GLY A 18 -17.74 -1.09 -22.04
N GLN A 19 -17.76 -1.92 -21.00
CA GLN A 19 -18.56 -1.69 -19.78
C GLN A 19 -17.82 -0.89 -18.71
N LEU A 20 -16.50 -0.80 -18.78
CA LEU A 20 -15.70 0.04 -17.89
C LEU A 20 -15.59 1.43 -18.53
N GLN A 21 -16.36 2.38 -18.04
CA GLN A 21 -16.20 3.79 -18.40
C GLN A 21 -15.43 4.52 -17.30
N PRO A 22 -14.09 4.56 -17.38
CA PRO A 22 -13.32 5.37 -16.44
C PRO A 22 -13.73 6.84 -16.60
N GLN A 23 -14.05 7.50 -15.50
CA GLN A 23 -14.41 8.92 -15.50
C GLN A 23 -13.27 9.81 -15.98
N ASN A 24 -12.05 9.32 -15.89
CA ASN A 24 -10.87 10.02 -16.39
C ASN A 24 -10.48 9.47 -17.77
N ALA A 25 -10.61 10.32 -18.81
CA ALA A 25 -10.32 9.97 -20.20
C ALA A 25 -8.84 9.58 -20.43
N ASP A 26 -7.91 10.12 -19.66
CA ASP A 26 -6.50 9.79 -19.79
C ASP A 26 -6.17 8.43 -19.17
N LEU A 27 -6.80 8.06 -18.05
CA LEU A 27 -6.72 6.70 -17.52
C LEU A 27 -7.36 5.69 -18.48
N ALA A 28 -8.46 6.04 -19.13
CA ALA A 28 -9.11 5.18 -20.12
C ALA A 28 -8.15 4.76 -21.25
N LYS A 29 -7.29 5.69 -21.68
CA LYS A 29 -6.28 5.43 -22.73
C LYS A 29 -5.20 4.44 -22.29
N LEU A 30 -5.00 4.24 -21.00
CA LEU A 30 -3.98 3.35 -20.44
C LEU A 30 -4.52 1.92 -20.21
N ILE A 31 -5.84 1.73 -20.21
CA ILE A 31 -6.44 0.41 -19.96
C ILE A 31 -6.30 -0.44 -21.22
N ARG A 32 -5.70 -1.61 -21.06
CA ARG A 32 -5.46 -2.59 -22.13
C ARG A 32 -5.86 -3.99 -21.67
N ALA A 33 -6.22 -4.86 -22.59
CA ALA A 33 -6.43 -6.28 -22.33
C ALA A 33 -5.10 -7.01 -22.03
N SER A 34 -4.02 -6.55 -22.68
CA SER A 34 -2.65 -6.99 -22.42
C SER A 34 -1.70 -5.81 -22.60
N TYR A 35 -0.55 -5.84 -21.93
CA TYR A 35 0.43 -4.76 -21.97
C TYR A 35 1.72 -5.23 -22.63
N SER A 36 2.18 -4.50 -23.62
CA SER A 36 3.55 -4.57 -24.13
C SER A 36 4.51 -3.75 -23.25
N SER A 37 5.82 -3.90 -23.47
CA SER A 37 6.81 -3.05 -22.77
C SER A 37 6.60 -1.55 -23.04
N ALA A 38 6.15 -1.17 -24.26
CA ALA A 38 5.86 0.22 -24.59
C ALA A 38 4.60 0.73 -23.85
N ASP A 39 3.58 -0.12 -23.65
CA ASP A 39 2.41 0.24 -22.87
C ASP A 39 2.78 0.44 -21.40
N LEU A 40 3.63 -0.43 -20.83
CA LEU A 40 4.12 -0.27 -19.44
C LEU A 40 4.90 1.03 -19.27
N GLU A 41 5.71 1.44 -20.24
CA GLU A 41 6.38 2.73 -20.21
C GLU A 41 5.41 3.91 -20.28
N SER A 42 4.34 3.78 -21.05
CA SER A 42 3.25 4.77 -21.09
C SER A 42 2.52 4.87 -19.74
N VAL A 43 2.25 3.74 -19.10
CA VAL A 43 1.68 3.69 -17.73
C VAL A 43 2.63 4.35 -16.74
N ARG A 44 3.93 4.02 -16.77
CA ARG A 44 4.95 4.63 -15.92
C ARG A 44 4.97 6.15 -16.08
N SER A 45 5.01 6.63 -17.32
CA SER A 45 5.01 8.07 -17.62
C SER A 45 3.76 8.78 -17.09
N ALA A 46 2.59 8.14 -17.18
CA ALA A 46 1.36 8.67 -16.62
C ALA A 46 1.39 8.73 -15.09
N LEU A 47 1.90 7.69 -14.42
CA LEU A 47 2.06 7.67 -12.95
C LEU A 47 2.97 8.81 -12.46
N VAL A 48 4.06 9.09 -13.19
CA VAL A 48 4.96 10.23 -12.91
C VAL A 48 4.22 11.55 -13.09
N THR A 49 3.56 11.73 -14.23
CA THR A 49 2.86 12.99 -14.58
C THR A 49 1.70 13.28 -13.62
N LEU A 50 0.93 12.25 -13.25
CA LEU A 50 -0.19 12.36 -12.33
C LEU A 50 0.24 12.37 -10.87
N ARG A 51 1.51 12.19 -10.57
CA ARG A 51 2.07 12.15 -9.21
C ARG A 51 1.37 11.14 -8.30
N THR A 52 0.93 10.01 -8.85
CA THR A 52 0.14 8.99 -8.12
C THR A 52 0.92 8.33 -6.99
N LEU A 53 2.25 8.31 -7.06
CA LEU A 53 3.14 7.79 -6.02
C LEU A 53 3.63 8.87 -5.04
N ASP A 54 3.20 10.13 -5.24
CA ASP A 54 3.57 11.24 -4.37
C ASP A 54 2.59 11.35 -3.20
N LEU A 55 2.53 10.30 -2.40
CA LEU A 55 1.72 10.28 -1.20
C LEU A 55 2.34 11.14 -0.10
N LYS A 56 1.50 11.78 0.69
CA LYS A 56 1.96 12.52 1.86
C LYS A 56 2.68 11.58 2.82
N ARG A 57 3.94 11.90 3.09
CA ARG A 57 4.72 11.23 4.13
C ARG A 57 4.65 12.04 5.43
N TYR A 58 4.32 11.38 6.51
CA TYR A 58 4.31 11.98 7.84
C TYR A 58 5.72 12.00 8.47
N LYS A 59 5.89 12.79 9.53
CA LYS A 59 7.15 12.85 10.29
C LYS A 59 7.55 11.49 10.87
N SER A 60 6.59 10.66 11.20
CA SER A 60 6.79 9.27 11.64
C SER A 60 7.47 8.38 10.58
N GLY A 61 7.43 8.78 9.33
CA GLY A 61 7.97 8.04 8.19
C GLY A 61 6.91 7.31 7.37
N GLY A 62 5.72 7.14 7.89
CA GLY A 62 4.65 6.45 7.17
C GLY A 62 3.92 7.33 6.16
N HIS A 63 3.12 6.71 5.31
CA HIS A 63 2.36 7.36 4.26
C HIS A 63 0.88 7.52 4.61
N SER A 64 0.23 8.53 4.03
CA SER A 64 -1.23 8.61 4.02
C SER A 64 -1.82 7.50 3.15
N ALA A 65 -3.04 7.09 3.47
CA ALA A 65 -3.76 6.10 2.65
C ALA A 65 -4.26 6.67 1.31
N VAL A 66 -4.30 7.97 1.17
CA VAL A 66 -4.80 8.65 -0.02
C VAL A 66 -3.91 9.83 -0.39
N THR A 67 -3.86 10.16 -1.67
CA THR A 67 -3.22 11.37 -2.17
C THR A 67 -4.09 12.57 -1.80
N VAL A 68 -3.56 13.50 -1.01
CA VAL A 68 -4.25 14.73 -0.65
C VAL A 68 -3.83 15.82 -1.61
N LEU A 69 -4.76 16.20 -2.48
CA LEU A 69 -4.53 17.28 -3.45
C LEU A 69 -4.54 18.67 -2.80
N ASN A 70 -5.23 18.83 -1.64
CA ASN A 70 -5.31 20.10 -0.91
C ASN A 70 -5.18 19.86 0.59
N ALA A 71 -4.28 20.60 1.25
CA ALA A 71 -4.08 20.55 2.70
C ALA A 71 -5.35 20.91 3.50
N ASP A 72 -6.20 21.78 2.95
CA ASP A 72 -7.45 22.24 3.59
C ASP A 72 -8.52 21.15 3.72
N THR A 73 -8.46 20.11 2.87
CA THR A 73 -9.38 18.97 2.96
C THR A 73 -9.00 17.99 4.07
N LEU A 74 -7.77 18.04 4.57
CA LEU A 74 -7.28 17.15 5.63
C LEU A 74 -7.90 17.43 7.00
N GLU A 75 -8.07 18.71 7.33
CA GLU A 75 -8.58 19.13 8.65
C GLU A 75 -10.10 18.94 8.76
N ASN A 76 -10.81 18.91 7.64
CA ASN A 76 -12.28 18.85 7.57
C ASN A 76 -12.82 17.50 7.09
N SER A 77 -11.99 16.47 6.91
CA SER A 77 -12.46 15.17 6.49
C SER A 77 -13.12 14.43 7.64
N ILE A 78 -14.43 14.34 7.57
CA ILE A 78 -15.31 13.68 8.55
C ILE A 78 -15.00 12.18 8.65
N ASP A 79 -14.41 11.56 7.61
CA ASP A 79 -14.26 10.09 7.52
C ASP A 79 -12.95 9.54 8.06
N GLY A 80 -12.04 10.37 8.57
CA GLY A 80 -10.77 9.90 9.14
C GLY A 80 -9.83 9.15 8.18
N LEU A 81 -10.27 8.85 6.95
CA LEU A 81 -9.48 8.17 5.91
C LEU A 81 -8.25 8.97 5.52
N LEU A 82 -8.41 10.30 5.44
CA LEU A 82 -7.36 11.22 5.01
C LEU A 82 -6.35 11.55 6.12
N ILE A 83 -6.75 11.39 7.38
CA ILE A 83 -5.97 11.81 8.55
C ILE A 83 -5.13 10.67 9.09
N PHE A 84 -5.63 9.43 9.01
CA PHE A 84 -5.00 8.27 9.59
C PHE A 84 -4.09 7.55 8.59
N MET A 85 -3.07 6.90 9.14
CA MET A 85 -2.33 5.89 8.41
C MET A 85 -3.09 4.57 8.42
N TRP A 86 -3.10 3.90 7.29
CA TRP A 86 -3.59 2.54 7.15
C TRP A 86 -2.40 1.63 6.90
N ASP A 87 -2.29 0.62 7.70
CA ASP A 87 -1.11 -0.24 7.71
C ASP A 87 -0.86 -0.90 6.35
N ARG A 88 -1.90 -1.47 5.75
CA ARG A 88 -1.81 -2.06 4.41
C ARG A 88 -1.34 -1.06 3.37
N ASP A 89 -1.97 0.12 3.33
CA ASP A 89 -1.66 1.14 2.33
C ASP A 89 -0.23 1.67 2.51
N ASN A 90 0.19 1.89 3.76
CA ASN A 90 1.56 2.27 4.09
C ASN A 90 2.58 1.22 3.63
N ILE A 91 2.31 -0.07 3.88
CA ILE A 91 3.23 -1.15 3.51
C ILE A 91 3.26 -1.38 2.00
N MET A 92 2.13 -1.27 1.31
CA MET A 92 2.09 -1.33 -0.15
C MET A 92 2.91 -0.20 -0.80
N GLN A 93 2.84 1.01 -0.24
CA GLN A 93 3.69 2.11 -0.68
C GLN A 93 5.18 1.84 -0.40
N CYS A 94 5.50 1.30 0.78
CA CYS A 94 6.88 0.90 1.09
C CYS A 94 7.40 -0.17 0.12
N LEU A 95 6.56 -1.13 -0.27
CA LEU A 95 6.92 -2.15 -1.25
C LEU A 95 7.21 -1.53 -2.63
N ALA A 96 6.36 -0.61 -3.08
CA ALA A 96 6.59 0.11 -4.32
C ALA A 96 7.91 0.91 -4.28
N GLU A 97 8.20 1.60 -3.18
CA GLU A 97 9.46 2.32 -2.97
C GLU A 97 10.69 1.39 -2.95
N LEU A 98 10.57 0.20 -2.36
CA LEU A 98 11.63 -0.80 -2.37
C LEU A 98 11.92 -1.28 -3.79
N MET A 99 10.89 -1.62 -4.56
CA MET A 99 11.02 -2.03 -5.96
C MET A 99 11.68 -0.93 -6.82
N LEU A 100 11.35 0.34 -6.58
CA LEU A 100 11.99 1.47 -7.23
C LEU A 100 13.45 1.63 -6.79
N ALA A 101 13.74 1.40 -5.50
CA ALA A 101 15.11 1.47 -4.97
C ALA A 101 16.04 0.40 -5.57
N GLU A 102 15.48 -0.77 -5.94
CA GLU A 102 16.20 -1.88 -6.57
C GLU A 102 16.35 -1.71 -8.10
N ASN A 103 15.62 -0.78 -8.70
CA ASN A 103 15.61 -0.61 -10.15
C ASN A 103 15.74 0.88 -10.54
N ASP A 104 16.98 1.30 -10.81
CA ASP A 104 17.28 2.69 -11.17
C ASP A 104 16.54 3.15 -12.44
N SER A 105 16.26 2.27 -13.39
CA SER A 105 15.53 2.62 -14.61
C SER A 105 14.06 2.91 -14.32
N LEU A 106 13.43 2.17 -13.40
CA LEU A 106 12.06 2.45 -12.95
C LEU A 106 11.99 3.72 -12.09
N ASN A 107 13.03 3.98 -11.30
CA ASN A 107 13.10 5.16 -10.44
C ASN A 107 13.43 6.45 -11.21
N ALA A 108 13.90 6.35 -12.46
CA ALA A 108 14.22 7.50 -13.29
C ALA A 108 13.00 8.42 -13.47
N GLY A 109 13.14 9.68 -13.06
CA GLY A 109 12.06 10.66 -13.10
C GLY A 109 11.16 10.70 -11.86
N LEU A 110 11.13 9.63 -11.04
CA LEU A 110 10.38 9.60 -9.77
C LEU A 110 11.21 10.13 -8.60
N ASN A 111 12.53 9.97 -8.66
CA ASN A 111 13.50 10.45 -7.66
C ASN A 111 13.18 9.96 -6.22
N VAL A 112 12.66 8.74 -6.07
CA VAL A 112 12.36 8.16 -4.76
C VAL A 112 13.67 7.76 -4.08
N PRO A 113 13.98 8.29 -2.87
CA PRO A 113 15.20 7.92 -2.15
C PRO A 113 15.24 6.43 -1.79
N LYS A 114 16.38 5.77 -2.02
CA LYS A 114 16.57 4.31 -1.82
C LYS A 114 16.16 3.77 -0.44
N ASN A 115 16.20 4.61 0.58
CA ASN A 115 15.87 4.20 1.96
C ASN A 115 14.48 4.63 2.43
N ASN A 116 13.65 5.19 1.57
CA ASN A 116 12.34 5.71 1.96
C ASN A 116 11.43 4.62 2.56
N TRP A 117 11.38 3.45 1.94
CA TRP A 117 10.59 2.32 2.37
C TRP A 117 10.89 1.87 3.82
N LYS A 118 12.16 1.98 4.25
CA LYS A 118 12.58 1.63 5.62
C LYS A 118 11.90 2.50 6.68
N ARG A 119 11.67 3.77 6.37
CA ARG A 119 11.00 4.70 7.28
C ARG A 119 9.53 4.37 7.45
N GLY A 120 8.84 4.04 6.37
CA GLY A 120 7.43 3.63 6.41
C GLY A 120 7.25 2.29 7.14
N LEU A 121 8.11 1.32 6.85
CA LEU A 121 8.12 0.04 7.55
C LEU A 121 8.38 0.23 9.06
N ALA A 122 9.33 1.08 9.44
CA ALA A 122 9.62 1.38 10.84
C ALA A 122 8.41 2.00 11.56
N ALA A 123 7.60 2.83 10.88
CA ALA A 123 6.38 3.39 11.44
C ALA A 123 5.36 2.29 11.76
N SER A 124 5.10 1.36 10.83
CA SER A 124 4.20 0.21 11.06
C SER A 124 4.72 -0.69 12.19
N ILE A 125 6.00 -1.06 12.19
CA ILE A 125 6.58 -1.87 13.26
C ILE A 125 6.43 -1.18 14.62
N THR A 126 6.69 0.12 14.69
CA THR A 126 6.56 0.90 15.93
C THR A 126 5.12 0.91 16.44
N HIS A 127 4.16 1.05 15.52
CA HIS A 127 2.74 0.95 15.85
C HIS A 127 2.41 -0.43 16.46
N HIS A 128 2.79 -1.52 15.81
CA HIS A 128 2.52 -2.88 16.29
C HIS A 128 3.19 -3.18 17.63
N ARG A 129 4.41 -2.70 17.84
CA ARG A 129 5.11 -2.86 19.12
C ARG A 129 4.41 -2.18 20.29
N LYS A 130 3.66 -1.11 20.09
CA LYS A 130 2.84 -0.49 21.13
C LYS A 130 1.72 -1.40 21.63
N GLY A 131 1.22 -2.30 20.78
CA GLY A 131 0.21 -3.31 21.11
C GLY A 131 0.77 -4.70 21.44
N GLU A 132 2.10 -4.86 21.48
CA GLU A 132 2.78 -6.17 21.54
C GLU A 132 2.28 -7.06 22.68
N GLY A 133 2.16 -6.52 23.89
CA GLY A 133 1.70 -7.31 25.04
C GLY A 133 0.32 -7.93 24.83
N ARG A 134 -0.64 -7.18 24.29
CA ARG A 134 -1.97 -7.66 23.97
C ARG A 134 -1.96 -8.75 22.91
N PHE A 135 -1.12 -8.56 21.89
CA PHE A 135 -1.00 -9.50 20.79
C PHE A 135 -0.34 -10.82 21.24
N LEU A 136 0.67 -10.74 22.10
CA LEU A 136 1.30 -11.92 22.71
C LEU A 136 0.30 -12.73 23.53
N ASP A 137 -0.67 -12.10 24.20
CA ASP A 137 -1.72 -12.82 24.91
C ASP A 137 -2.57 -13.70 23.98
N VAL A 138 -2.86 -13.22 22.76
CA VAL A 138 -3.55 -14.01 21.75
C VAL A 138 -2.68 -15.16 21.25
N ILE A 139 -1.42 -14.89 20.90
CA ILE A 139 -0.48 -15.91 20.39
C ILE A 139 -0.27 -17.02 21.42
N GLN A 140 -0.21 -16.67 22.71
CA GLN A 140 0.01 -17.61 23.80
C GLN A 140 -1.27 -18.25 24.35
N GLY A 141 -2.42 -18.00 23.71
CA GLY A 141 -3.71 -18.56 24.09
C GLY A 141 -4.30 -18.01 25.40
N ARG A 142 -3.76 -16.88 25.92
CA ARG A 142 -4.31 -16.21 27.12
C ARG A 142 -5.52 -15.34 26.82
N ALA A 143 -5.75 -15.02 25.56
CA ALA A 143 -6.92 -14.32 25.06
C ALA A 143 -7.38 -14.95 23.75
N SER A 144 -8.69 -14.93 23.46
CA SER A 144 -9.26 -15.60 22.30
C SER A 144 -9.06 -14.81 20.98
N GLY A 145 -8.80 -13.52 21.06
CA GLY A 145 -8.70 -12.66 19.88
C GLY A 145 -10.08 -12.39 19.24
N PHE A 146 -10.10 -12.37 17.88
CA PHE A 146 -11.34 -12.12 17.16
C PHE A 146 -12.25 -13.36 17.13
N PRO A 147 -13.59 -13.20 17.20
CA PRO A 147 -14.31 -11.94 17.37
C PRO A 147 -14.47 -11.46 18.82
N LYS A 148 -14.23 -12.31 19.79
CA LYS A 148 -14.57 -12.03 21.19
C LYS A 148 -13.68 -10.96 21.82
N ASP A 149 -12.36 -11.10 21.63
CA ASP A 149 -11.34 -10.19 22.16
C ASP A 149 -10.64 -9.43 21.02
N TYR A 150 -11.42 -8.88 20.08
CA TYR A 150 -10.90 -8.24 18.87
C TYR A 150 -9.84 -7.17 19.16
N PHE A 151 -10.00 -6.41 20.23
CA PHE A 151 -9.08 -5.33 20.64
C PHE A 151 -7.70 -5.83 21.09
N ARG A 152 -7.54 -7.15 21.26
CA ARG A 152 -6.23 -7.74 21.58
C ARG A 152 -5.28 -7.75 20.41
N ARG A 153 -5.81 -7.67 19.20
CA ARG A 153 -5.01 -7.56 17.98
C ARG A 153 -4.73 -6.11 17.66
N PRO A 154 -3.58 -5.78 17.03
CA PRO A 154 -3.31 -4.42 16.60
C PRO A 154 -4.40 -3.93 15.64
N HIS A 155 -4.76 -2.67 15.77
CA HIS A 155 -5.63 -2.01 14.82
C HIS A 155 -4.82 -1.65 13.57
N ILE A 156 -5.40 -1.82 12.37
CA ILE A 156 -4.72 -1.49 11.11
C ILE A 156 -4.71 0.00 10.78
N ARG A 157 -5.45 0.80 11.53
CA ARG A 157 -5.57 2.23 11.36
C ARG A 157 -5.06 2.95 12.61
N TYR A 158 -4.20 3.92 12.43
CA TYR A 158 -3.53 4.59 13.53
C TYR A 158 -3.19 6.05 13.22
N ASN A 159 -3.00 6.80 14.27
CA ASN A 159 -2.63 8.21 14.17
C ASN A 159 -1.21 8.35 13.60
N PRO A 160 -0.98 9.14 12.55
CA PRO A 160 0.31 9.24 11.87
C PRO A 160 1.40 9.94 12.69
N ILE A 161 1.05 10.66 13.73
CA ILE A 161 2.00 11.38 14.59
C ILE A 161 2.38 10.54 15.78
N SER A 162 1.38 10.08 16.53
CA SER A 162 1.59 9.32 17.77
C SER A 162 1.81 7.84 17.53
N LEU A 163 1.44 7.32 16.35
CA LEU A 163 1.40 5.90 16.01
C LEU A 163 0.54 5.07 16.98
N CYS A 164 -0.44 5.70 17.62
CA CYS A 164 -1.42 5.06 18.48
C CYS A 164 -2.64 4.65 17.69
N GLU A 165 -3.29 3.57 18.12
CA GLU A 165 -4.50 3.05 17.50
C GLU A 165 -5.65 4.04 17.50
N VAL A 166 -6.53 3.89 16.54
CA VAL A 166 -7.83 4.57 16.48
C VAL A 166 -8.85 3.73 17.24
N GLY A 167 -9.76 4.39 17.95
CA GLY A 167 -10.65 3.75 18.90
C GLY A 167 -11.91 3.07 18.34
N ASP A 168 -11.88 2.57 17.09
CA ASP A 168 -13.01 1.82 16.54
C ASP A 168 -12.74 0.30 16.48
N PRO A 169 -13.78 -0.55 16.56
CA PRO A 169 -13.59 -1.99 16.72
C PRO A 169 -13.25 -2.76 15.44
N TRP A 170 -13.61 -2.27 14.26
CA TRP A 170 -13.60 -3.09 13.04
C TRP A 170 -12.20 -3.39 12.49
N GLY A 171 -11.24 -2.50 12.72
CA GLY A 171 -9.89 -2.61 12.16
C GLY A 171 -9.03 -3.70 12.78
N HIS A 172 -9.42 -4.24 13.94
CA HIS A 172 -8.63 -5.26 14.65
C HIS A 172 -8.70 -6.67 14.04
N GLY A 173 -9.63 -6.93 13.14
CA GLY A 173 -9.84 -8.25 12.54
C GLY A 173 -9.04 -8.54 11.25
N GLN A 174 -8.26 -7.60 10.75
CA GLN A 174 -7.60 -7.71 9.45
C GLN A 174 -6.19 -8.29 9.58
N ASN A 175 -5.93 -9.40 8.88
CA ASN A 175 -4.64 -10.11 8.91
C ASN A 175 -3.74 -9.81 7.70
N ASP A 176 -4.29 -9.25 6.64
CA ASP A 176 -3.58 -8.95 5.40
C ASP A 176 -2.40 -8.01 5.64
N SER A 177 -2.58 -7.00 6.48
CA SER A 177 -1.51 -6.06 6.84
C SER A 177 -0.28 -6.76 7.45
N LEU A 178 -0.49 -7.69 8.38
CA LEU A 178 0.61 -8.45 8.98
C LEU A 178 1.35 -9.31 7.97
N SER A 179 0.62 -9.89 7.01
CA SER A 179 1.20 -10.68 5.94
C SER A 179 2.08 -9.81 5.03
N PHE A 180 1.64 -8.61 4.67
CA PHE A 180 2.42 -7.67 3.87
C PHE A 180 3.64 -7.14 4.62
N ILE A 181 3.54 -6.87 5.93
CA ILE A 181 4.70 -6.49 6.75
C ILE A 181 5.77 -7.59 6.71
N ASN A 182 5.37 -8.85 6.92
CA ASN A 182 6.29 -9.98 6.88
C ASN A 182 6.93 -10.13 5.50
N PHE A 183 6.12 -10.01 4.43
CA PHE A 183 6.64 -10.07 3.07
C PHE A 183 7.71 -9.00 2.81
N LEU A 184 7.44 -7.75 3.20
CA LEU A 184 8.36 -6.63 3.03
C LEU A 184 9.64 -6.82 3.86
N LEU A 185 9.53 -7.33 5.09
CA LEU A 185 10.69 -7.65 5.93
C LEU A 185 11.57 -8.72 5.28
N PHE A 186 11.00 -9.81 4.83
CA PHE A 186 11.74 -10.89 4.17
C PHE A 186 12.43 -10.42 2.90
N HIS A 187 11.77 -9.60 2.12
CA HIS A 187 12.33 -9.07 0.88
C HIS A 187 13.46 -8.07 1.17
N GLY A 188 13.20 -7.12 2.07
CA GLY A 188 14.17 -6.07 2.42
C GLY A 188 15.40 -6.55 3.21
N LEU A 189 15.37 -7.75 3.82
CA LEU A 189 16.54 -8.35 4.46
C LEU A 189 17.52 -8.98 3.46
N LYS A 190 17.11 -9.15 2.21
CA LYS A 190 17.95 -9.70 1.13
C LYS A 190 18.75 -8.64 0.37
N THR A 191 18.37 -7.36 0.57
CA THR A 191 18.99 -6.18 -0.07
C THR A 191 19.86 -5.43 0.94
#